data_0e6717d71382b864212d2bcb4fb67d46
#
_entry.id   0e6717d71382b864212d2bcb4fb67d46
#
_cell.length_a   1.000
_cell.length_b   1.000
_cell.length_c   1.000
_cell.angle_alpha   90.00
_cell.angle_beta   90.00
_cell.angle_gamma   90.00
#
_symmetry.space_group_name_H-M   'P 1'
#
loop_
_entity.id
_entity.type
_entity.pdbx_description
1 polymer ?
#
loop_
_entity_poly.entity_id
_entity_poly.type
_entity_poly.pdbx_seq_one_letter_code
_entity_poly.pdbx_strand_id
1 'polypeptide(L)'
;MQVLQNTYRGKGISVGLETAPVPSVNADASRALLDRCPVHSVTPMVSALGLHIKDERGRMGLGSFKALGAAYVIAHEAQHSTLDGRTYITASAGNHGMSVAAGAKVFGAKAVIYLAKTVPSDFADRLREKGADVVIEGDDYEASMTGAQKAAQDNGWTLLSDSSWDGYFNLPHRLMEG
;
A
#
# COMPACT_ATOMS: atom_id res chain seq x y z
N MET A 1 -21.69 -14.06 -21.28
CA MET A 1 -20.44 -13.99 -20.51
C MET A 1 -19.62 -15.23 -20.85
N GLN A 2 -18.43 -15.07 -21.40
CA GLN A 2 -17.55 -16.19 -21.73
C GLN A 2 -16.75 -16.54 -20.48
N VAL A 3 -16.86 -17.78 -20.01
CA VAL A 3 -16.13 -18.27 -18.84
C VAL A 3 -14.86 -18.97 -19.33
N LEU A 4 -13.70 -18.43 -18.93
CA LEU A 4 -12.43 -19.10 -19.15
C LEU A 4 -12.15 -20.06 -17.99
N GLN A 5 -11.93 -21.33 -18.32
CA GLN A 5 -11.53 -22.33 -17.34
C GLN A 5 -10.04 -22.16 -16.99
N ASN A 6 -9.74 -22.06 -15.71
CA ASN A 6 -8.36 -22.09 -15.23
C ASN A 6 -7.86 -23.55 -15.20
N THR A 7 -7.10 -23.95 -16.22
CA THR A 7 -6.53 -25.30 -16.33
C THR A 7 -5.46 -25.63 -15.28
N TYR A 8 -5.00 -24.61 -14.54
CA TYR A 8 -4.03 -24.74 -13.46
C TYR A 8 -4.67 -24.76 -12.06
N ARG A 9 -6.00 -24.73 -11.99
CA ARG A 9 -6.70 -24.76 -10.70
C ARG A 9 -6.29 -26.01 -9.91
N GLY A 10 -5.84 -25.82 -8.67
CA GLY A 10 -5.38 -26.88 -7.77
C GLY A 10 -3.97 -27.43 -8.09
N LYS A 11 -3.31 -26.96 -9.12
CA LYS A 11 -1.89 -27.21 -9.33
C LYS A 11 -1.12 -26.15 -8.56
N GLY A 12 -0.21 -26.55 -7.67
CA GLY A 12 0.58 -25.62 -6.88
C GLY A 12 1.31 -24.62 -7.77
N ILE A 13 1.22 -23.35 -7.43
CA ILE A 13 1.95 -22.25 -8.08
C ILE A 13 3.36 -22.06 -7.52
N SER A 14 3.77 -22.90 -6.60
CA SER A 14 5.04 -22.80 -5.88
C SER A 14 6.25 -23.35 -6.64
N VAL A 15 6.05 -23.95 -7.80
CA VAL A 15 7.16 -24.46 -8.62
C VAL A 15 8.05 -23.31 -9.08
N GLY A 16 9.31 -23.34 -8.66
CA GLY A 16 10.29 -22.26 -8.93
C GLY A 16 10.27 -21.11 -7.93
N LEU A 17 9.43 -21.17 -6.88
CA LEU A 17 9.35 -20.17 -5.83
C LEU A 17 9.77 -20.68 -4.45
N GLU A 18 10.38 -21.86 -4.40
CA GLU A 18 10.72 -22.56 -3.14
C GLU A 18 11.69 -21.77 -2.25
N THR A 19 12.52 -20.94 -2.86
CA THR A 19 13.49 -20.07 -2.16
C THR A 19 13.05 -18.60 -2.10
N ALA A 20 11.92 -18.25 -2.70
CA ALA A 20 11.45 -16.87 -2.67
C ALA A 20 11.01 -16.48 -1.24
N PRO A 21 11.42 -15.30 -0.74
CA PRO A 21 10.92 -14.83 0.53
C PRO A 21 9.40 -14.61 0.43
N VAL A 22 8.68 -15.11 1.42
CA VAL A 22 7.22 -14.97 1.48
C VAL A 22 6.81 -14.21 2.75
N PRO A 23 5.75 -13.40 2.70
CA PRO A 23 5.22 -12.75 3.89
C PRO A 23 4.62 -13.77 4.85
N SER A 24 4.49 -13.41 6.12
CA SER A 24 3.76 -14.21 7.10
C SER A 24 2.29 -14.33 6.68
N VAL A 25 1.71 -15.51 6.91
CA VAL A 25 0.27 -15.76 6.78
C VAL A 25 -0.46 -15.64 8.12
N ASN A 26 0.26 -15.37 9.21
CA ASN A 26 -0.35 -15.13 10.52
C ASN A 26 -0.90 -13.70 10.57
N ALA A 27 -2.21 -13.58 10.60
CA ALA A 27 -2.92 -12.30 10.64
C ALA A 27 -3.16 -11.76 12.07
N ASP A 28 -2.74 -12.44 13.12
CA ASP A 28 -3.13 -12.07 14.49
C ASP A 28 -2.56 -10.69 14.89
N ALA A 29 -1.29 -10.43 14.60
CA ALA A 29 -0.64 -9.17 14.93
C ALA A 29 -1.20 -8.00 14.12
N SER A 30 -1.42 -8.19 12.82
CA SER A 30 -1.98 -7.15 11.96
C SER A 30 -3.43 -6.84 12.34
N ARG A 31 -4.26 -7.84 12.61
CA ARG A 31 -5.64 -7.66 13.08
C ARG A 31 -5.69 -6.93 14.40
N ALA A 32 -4.93 -7.39 15.40
CA ALA A 32 -4.90 -6.76 16.72
C ALA A 32 -4.51 -5.27 16.67
N LEU A 33 -3.63 -4.89 15.74
CA LEU A 33 -3.22 -3.52 15.58
C LEU A 33 -4.24 -2.70 14.78
N LEU A 34 -4.77 -3.24 13.69
CA LEU A 34 -5.79 -2.58 12.86
C LEU A 34 -7.11 -2.39 13.61
N ASP A 35 -7.50 -3.34 14.47
CA ASP A 35 -8.73 -3.24 15.30
C ASP A 35 -8.67 -2.07 16.31
N ARG A 36 -7.49 -1.52 16.59
CA ARG A 36 -7.34 -0.28 17.37
C ARG A 36 -7.61 1.00 16.58
N CYS A 37 -7.71 0.89 15.25
CA CYS A 37 -7.99 2.03 14.38
C CYS A 37 -9.49 2.34 14.39
N PRO A 38 -9.94 3.55 14.78
CA PRO A 38 -11.36 3.88 14.92
C PRO A 38 -12.14 3.86 13.60
N VAL A 39 -11.45 3.91 12.46
CA VAL A 39 -12.06 3.84 11.13
C VAL A 39 -11.94 2.46 10.48
N HIS A 40 -11.31 1.50 11.18
CA HIS A 40 -11.26 0.12 10.71
C HIS A 40 -12.59 -0.59 11.03
N SER A 41 -13.11 -1.30 10.04
CA SER A 41 -14.31 -2.13 10.20
C SER A 41 -14.27 -3.27 9.19
N VAL A 42 -15.02 -4.32 9.50
CA VAL A 42 -15.21 -5.44 8.57
C VAL A 42 -16.04 -4.95 7.38
N THR A 43 -15.51 -5.09 6.18
CA THR A 43 -16.24 -4.78 4.94
C THR A 43 -17.16 -5.94 4.55
N PRO A 44 -18.30 -5.67 3.90
CA PRO A 44 -19.28 -6.71 3.61
C PRO A 44 -18.81 -7.69 2.52
N MET A 45 -19.35 -8.91 2.60
CA MET A 45 -19.33 -9.87 1.52
C MET A 45 -20.67 -9.81 0.80
N VAL A 46 -20.67 -9.48 -0.48
CA VAL A 46 -21.89 -9.41 -1.30
C VAL A 46 -21.91 -10.59 -2.26
N SER A 47 -23.07 -11.25 -2.37
CA SER A 47 -23.26 -12.34 -3.34
C SER A 47 -24.12 -11.84 -4.51
N ALA A 48 -23.59 -11.91 -5.72
CA ALA A 48 -24.30 -11.54 -6.94
C ALA A 48 -23.84 -12.43 -8.10
N LEU A 49 -24.76 -12.85 -8.96
CA LEU A 49 -24.47 -13.61 -10.17
C LEU A 49 -23.62 -14.88 -9.93
N GLY A 50 -23.81 -15.56 -8.79
CA GLY A 50 -23.02 -16.75 -8.42
C GLY A 50 -21.58 -16.44 -7.99
N LEU A 51 -21.24 -15.18 -7.74
CA LEU A 51 -19.95 -14.72 -7.24
C LEU A 51 -20.06 -14.22 -5.80
N HIS A 52 -18.99 -14.37 -5.05
CA HIS A 52 -18.79 -13.71 -3.76
C HIS A 52 -17.82 -12.55 -3.94
N ILE A 53 -18.28 -11.33 -3.65
CA ILE A 53 -17.56 -10.09 -3.86
C ILE A 53 -17.27 -9.45 -2.50
N LYS A 54 -16.01 -9.31 -2.15
CA LYS A 54 -15.58 -8.54 -0.98
C LYS A 54 -15.67 -7.06 -1.33
N ASP A 55 -16.61 -6.33 -0.72
CA ASP A 55 -16.85 -4.93 -1.06
C ASP A 55 -15.96 -3.99 -0.24
N GLU A 56 -14.86 -3.60 -0.82
CA GLU A 56 -13.87 -2.72 -0.20
C GLU A 56 -14.13 -1.21 -0.40
N ARG A 57 -15.25 -0.81 -1.01
CA ARG A 57 -15.56 0.61 -1.28
C ARG A 57 -15.64 1.45 0.00
N GLY A 58 -16.01 0.85 1.12
CA GLY A 58 -16.06 1.52 2.43
C GLY A 58 -14.79 1.41 3.26
N ARG A 59 -13.74 0.72 2.78
CA ARG A 59 -12.55 0.43 3.58
C ARG A 59 -11.87 1.71 4.07
N MET A 60 -11.92 1.95 5.38
CA MET A 60 -11.24 3.04 6.09
C MET A 60 -11.40 4.44 5.44
N GLY A 61 -12.52 4.67 4.71
CA GLY A 61 -12.76 5.90 3.97
C GLY A 61 -11.83 6.14 2.76
N LEU A 62 -11.06 5.12 2.37
CA LEU A 62 -10.14 5.18 1.23
C LEU A 62 -10.60 4.34 0.03
N GLY A 63 -11.58 3.45 0.24
CA GLY A 63 -12.25 2.72 -0.84
C GLY A 63 -11.42 1.58 -1.45
N SER A 64 -10.40 1.07 -0.74
CA SER A 64 -9.54 0.01 -1.22
C SER A 64 -8.92 -0.79 -0.09
N PHE A 65 -8.74 -2.11 -0.29
CA PHE A 65 -8.00 -2.97 0.64
C PHE A 65 -6.55 -2.51 0.90
N LYS A 66 -5.95 -1.77 -0.02
CA LYS A 66 -4.59 -1.23 0.15
C LYS A 66 -4.45 -0.32 1.38
N ALA A 67 -5.56 0.20 1.90
CA ALA A 67 -5.58 0.94 3.16
C ALA A 67 -5.04 0.12 4.34
N LEU A 68 -5.33 -1.18 4.37
CA LEU A 68 -4.92 -2.08 5.46
C LEU A 68 -3.39 -2.20 5.56
N GLY A 69 -2.73 -2.49 4.43
CA GLY A 69 -1.28 -2.71 4.43
C GLY A 69 -0.48 -1.46 4.84
N ALA A 70 -0.77 -0.29 4.24
CA ALA A 70 -0.07 0.94 4.59
C ALA A 70 -0.37 1.36 6.04
N ALA A 71 -1.62 1.25 6.50
CA ALA A 71 -1.98 1.53 7.89
C ALA A 71 -1.23 0.62 8.86
N TYR A 72 -1.14 -0.68 8.55
CA TYR A 72 -0.43 -1.63 9.40
C TYR A 72 1.07 -1.34 9.48
N VAL A 73 1.75 -1.10 8.34
CA VAL A 73 3.18 -0.78 8.35
C VAL A 73 3.48 0.43 9.22
N ILE A 74 2.76 1.53 9.00
CA ILE A 74 3.01 2.79 9.71
C ILE A 74 2.65 2.65 11.19
N ALA A 75 1.52 2.03 11.51
CA ALA A 75 1.10 1.76 12.89
C ALA A 75 2.08 0.84 13.63
N HIS A 76 2.62 -0.17 12.95
CA HIS A 76 3.62 -1.05 13.51
C HIS A 76 4.90 -0.29 13.87
N GLU A 77 5.39 0.58 13.01
CA GLU A 77 6.57 1.42 13.33
C GLU A 77 6.28 2.40 14.48
N ALA A 78 5.07 2.96 14.54
CA ALA A 78 4.64 3.86 15.60
C ALA A 78 4.58 3.19 16.99
N GLN A 79 4.50 1.85 17.08
CA GLN A 79 4.59 1.14 18.35
C GLN A 79 6.00 1.19 18.98
N HIS A 80 7.02 1.40 18.16
CA HIS A 80 8.43 1.31 18.58
C HIS A 80 9.12 2.66 18.67
N SER A 81 8.59 3.70 18.01
CA SER A 81 9.17 5.05 18.03
C SER A 81 8.13 6.10 17.64
N THR A 82 8.35 7.35 18.06
CA THR A 82 7.60 8.46 17.46
C THR A 82 7.88 8.57 15.98
N LEU A 83 6.84 8.89 15.20
CA LEU A 83 6.97 9.12 13.76
C LEU A 83 6.99 10.62 13.42
N ASP A 84 6.95 11.47 14.45
CA ASP A 84 7.09 12.91 14.25
C ASP A 84 8.42 13.25 13.58
N GLY A 85 8.35 14.04 12.51
CA GLY A 85 9.49 14.36 11.66
C GLY A 85 9.91 13.28 10.66
N ARG A 86 9.34 12.06 10.71
CA ARG A 86 9.57 11.04 9.67
C ARG A 86 8.86 11.40 8.37
N THR A 87 9.45 10.95 7.27
CA THR A 87 8.84 11.08 5.95
C THR A 87 8.78 9.71 5.28
N TYR A 88 7.58 9.31 4.87
CA TYR A 88 7.35 8.16 4.00
C TYR A 88 7.25 8.65 2.56
N ILE A 89 7.92 7.95 1.66
CA ILE A 89 7.93 8.28 0.23
C ILE A 89 7.56 7.07 -0.61
N THR A 90 6.79 7.29 -1.66
CA THR A 90 6.46 6.25 -2.66
C THR A 90 6.15 6.88 -4.01
N ALA A 91 6.23 6.09 -5.09
CA ALA A 91 5.62 6.43 -6.36
C ALA A 91 4.33 5.64 -6.53
N SER A 92 3.20 6.32 -6.65
CA SER A 92 1.90 5.65 -6.83
C SER A 92 0.82 6.59 -7.32
N ALA A 93 0.30 6.33 -8.51
CA ALA A 93 -0.90 6.98 -9.06
C ALA A 93 -2.20 6.25 -8.66
N GLY A 94 -2.24 5.60 -7.49
CA GLY A 94 -3.36 4.76 -7.10
C GLY A 94 -3.60 4.71 -5.59
N ASN A 95 -4.35 3.69 -5.20
CA ASN A 95 -4.80 3.51 -3.82
C ASN A 95 -3.67 3.34 -2.81
N HIS A 96 -2.48 2.88 -3.25
CA HIS A 96 -1.34 2.76 -2.34
C HIS A 96 -0.85 4.14 -1.89
N GLY A 97 -0.62 5.08 -2.81
CA GLY A 97 -0.24 6.45 -2.47
C GLY A 97 -1.24 7.15 -1.54
N MET A 98 -2.54 6.99 -1.81
CA MET A 98 -3.61 7.50 -0.94
C MET A 98 -3.53 6.92 0.47
N SER A 99 -3.21 5.63 0.58
CA SER A 99 -3.13 4.92 1.86
C SER A 99 -1.89 5.32 2.66
N VAL A 100 -0.75 5.51 1.99
CA VAL A 100 0.48 6.01 2.62
C VAL A 100 0.26 7.44 3.13
N ALA A 101 -0.34 8.33 2.32
CA ALA A 101 -0.65 9.70 2.72
C ALA A 101 -1.56 9.76 3.96
N ALA A 102 -2.65 9.01 3.94
CA ALA A 102 -3.59 8.96 5.07
C ALA A 102 -2.95 8.37 6.34
N GLY A 103 -2.20 7.27 6.20
CA GLY A 103 -1.51 6.63 7.32
C GLY A 103 -0.45 7.51 7.94
N ALA A 104 0.41 8.14 7.14
CA ALA A 104 1.43 9.07 7.63
C ALA A 104 0.81 10.22 8.42
N LYS A 105 -0.24 10.84 7.89
CA LYS A 105 -0.96 11.95 8.54
C LYS A 105 -1.50 11.56 9.92
N VAL A 106 -2.06 10.35 10.08
CA VAL A 106 -2.63 9.89 11.36
C VAL A 106 -1.57 9.80 12.45
N PHE A 107 -0.35 9.44 12.10
CA PHE A 107 0.76 9.26 13.06
C PHE A 107 1.74 10.45 13.11
N GLY A 108 1.36 11.63 12.56
CA GLY A 108 2.19 12.83 12.59
C GLY A 108 3.42 12.79 11.68
N ALA A 109 3.52 11.79 10.81
CA ALA A 109 4.55 11.71 9.80
C ALA A 109 4.15 12.47 8.52
N LYS A 110 5.14 12.75 7.67
CA LYS A 110 4.94 13.31 6.33
C LYS A 110 4.84 12.19 5.28
N ALA A 111 4.12 12.47 4.21
CA ALA A 111 4.10 11.62 3.02
C ALA A 111 4.51 12.43 1.79
N VAL A 112 5.43 11.89 1.01
CA VAL A 112 5.84 12.43 -0.29
C VAL A 112 5.46 11.41 -1.36
N ILE A 113 4.61 11.81 -2.31
CA ILE A 113 4.11 10.91 -3.35
C ILE A 113 4.59 11.40 -4.72
N TYR A 114 5.33 10.55 -5.39
CA TYR A 114 5.79 10.78 -6.75
C TYR A 114 4.77 10.29 -7.76
N LEU A 115 4.48 11.12 -8.74
CA LEU A 115 3.57 10.82 -9.85
C LEU A 115 4.28 11.06 -11.17
N ALA A 116 4.04 10.18 -12.13
CA ALA A 116 4.44 10.41 -13.50
C ALA A 116 3.66 11.58 -14.11
N LYS A 117 4.28 12.28 -15.07
CA LYS A 117 3.66 13.40 -15.80
C LYS A 117 2.38 13.01 -16.55
N THR A 118 2.19 11.72 -16.83
CA THR A 118 1.01 11.17 -17.51
C THR A 118 -0.21 11.03 -16.59
N VAL A 119 -0.02 11.17 -15.27
CA VAL A 119 -1.11 11.05 -14.29
C VAL A 119 -1.96 12.33 -14.30
N PRO A 120 -3.30 12.22 -14.37
CA PRO A 120 -4.19 13.39 -14.32
C PRO A 120 -3.98 14.23 -13.05
N SER A 121 -4.05 15.56 -13.19
CA SER A 121 -3.85 16.53 -12.10
C SER A 121 -4.81 16.31 -10.92
N ASP A 122 -6.04 15.91 -11.19
CA ASP A 122 -7.06 15.66 -10.16
C ASP A 122 -6.62 14.60 -9.15
N PHE A 123 -5.77 13.67 -9.57
CA PHE A 123 -5.24 12.69 -8.66
C PHE A 123 -4.19 13.28 -7.69
N ALA A 124 -3.35 14.19 -8.19
CA ALA A 124 -2.43 14.96 -7.36
C ALA A 124 -3.18 15.77 -6.29
N ASP A 125 -4.28 16.40 -6.66
CA ASP A 125 -5.10 17.19 -5.74
C ASP A 125 -5.73 16.32 -4.65
N ARG A 126 -6.25 15.15 -5.00
CA ARG A 126 -6.75 14.16 -4.02
C ARG A 126 -5.67 13.70 -3.03
N LEU A 127 -4.44 13.53 -3.46
CA LEU A 127 -3.31 13.20 -2.57
C LEU A 127 -2.99 14.36 -1.61
N ARG A 128 -2.98 15.60 -2.11
CA ARG A 128 -2.78 16.81 -1.30
C ARG A 128 -3.88 16.98 -0.26
N GLU A 129 -5.13 16.70 -0.58
CA GLU A 129 -6.25 16.67 0.38
C GLU A 129 -6.03 15.68 1.51
N LYS A 130 -5.37 14.54 1.23
CA LYS A 130 -4.95 13.57 2.26
C LYS A 130 -3.72 14.02 3.06
N GLY A 131 -3.11 15.14 2.70
CA GLY A 131 -1.98 15.72 3.40
C GLY A 131 -0.62 15.30 2.87
N ALA A 132 -0.54 14.79 1.63
CA ALA A 132 0.72 14.46 1.00
C ALA A 132 1.34 15.66 0.29
N ASP A 133 2.66 15.73 0.32
CA ASP A 133 3.44 16.48 -0.64
C ASP A 133 3.53 15.67 -1.95
N VAL A 134 3.19 16.30 -3.07
CA VAL A 134 3.14 15.61 -4.37
C VAL A 134 4.23 16.17 -5.28
N VAL A 135 5.07 15.27 -5.78
CA VAL A 135 6.11 15.57 -6.77
C VAL A 135 5.71 14.95 -8.10
N ILE A 136 5.68 15.74 -9.17
CA ILE A 136 5.40 15.25 -10.52
C ILE A 136 6.74 15.13 -11.24
N GLU A 137 7.22 13.88 -11.35
CA GLU A 137 8.52 13.57 -11.93
C GLU A 137 8.50 12.23 -12.65
N GLY A 138 9.18 12.15 -13.78
CA GLY A 138 9.23 10.98 -14.65
C GLY A 138 8.13 10.98 -15.73
N ASP A 139 8.45 10.37 -16.85
CA ASP A 139 7.53 10.25 -17.98
C ASP A 139 6.58 9.06 -17.82
N ASP A 140 6.97 8.08 -17.00
CA ASP A 140 6.22 6.88 -16.66
C ASP A 140 6.37 6.53 -15.17
N TYR A 141 5.77 5.40 -14.77
CA TYR A 141 5.80 4.92 -13.38
C TYR A 141 7.23 4.55 -12.93
N GLU A 142 7.99 3.89 -13.79
CA GLU A 142 9.35 3.41 -13.50
C GLU A 142 10.30 4.59 -13.25
N ALA A 143 10.19 5.63 -14.05
CA ALA A 143 10.95 6.86 -13.87
C ALA A 143 10.57 7.59 -12.57
N SER A 144 9.27 7.66 -12.25
CA SER A 144 8.78 8.22 -10.98
C SER A 144 9.27 7.41 -9.78
N MET A 145 9.28 6.09 -9.87
CA MET A 145 9.79 5.22 -8.81
C MET A 145 11.30 5.41 -8.61
N THR A 146 12.05 5.53 -9.69
CA THR A 146 13.49 5.83 -9.62
C THR A 146 13.74 7.17 -8.94
N GLY A 147 12.96 8.21 -9.27
CA GLY A 147 13.00 9.51 -8.60
C GLY A 147 12.71 9.41 -7.10
N ALA A 148 11.65 8.66 -6.74
CA ALA A 148 11.28 8.45 -5.35
C ALA A 148 12.37 7.69 -4.57
N GLN A 149 12.96 6.65 -5.16
CA GLN A 149 14.07 5.90 -4.54
C GLN A 149 15.29 6.80 -4.30
N LYS A 150 15.65 7.61 -5.30
CA LYS A 150 16.75 8.56 -5.17
C LYS A 150 16.47 9.58 -4.07
N ALA A 151 15.30 10.18 -4.05
CA ALA A 151 14.92 11.15 -3.01
C ALA A 151 14.89 10.52 -1.61
N ALA A 152 14.46 9.25 -1.49
CA ALA A 152 14.53 8.51 -0.23
C ALA A 152 15.95 8.40 0.29
N GLN A 153 16.90 8.04 -0.57
CA GLN A 153 18.32 7.90 -0.22
C GLN A 153 18.96 9.26 0.14
N ASP A 154 18.72 10.28 -0.69
CA ASP A 154 19.35 11.60 -0.52
C ASP A 154 18.88 12.30 0.77
N ASN A 155 17.64 12.05 1.22
CA ASN A 155 17.04 12.72 2.38
C ASN A 155 16.91 11.82 3.62
N GLY A 156 17.27 10.54 3.54
CA GLY A 156 17.08 9.58 4.63
C GLY A 156 15.59 9.28 4.92
N TRP A 157 14.73 9.33 3.89
CA TRP A 157 13.30 9.06 4.02
C TRP A 157 13.00 7.56 3.88
N THR A 158 11.89 7.15 4.46
CA THR A 158 11.45 5.75 4.37
C THR A 158 10.70 5.51 3.07
N LEU A 159 11.32 4.78 2.15
CA LEU A 159 10.61 4.30 0.96
C LEU A 159 9.58 3.25 1.37
N LEU A 160 8.31 3.46 1.03
CA LEU A 160 7.22 2.53 1.27
C LEU A 160 6.55 2.16 -0.06
N SER A 161 7.18 1.25 -0.79
CA SER A 161 6.65 0.69 -2.04
C SER A 161 5.80 -0.56 -1.79
N ASP A 162 4.80 -0.78 -2.60
CA ASP A 162 3.98 -2.00 -2.63
C ASP A 162 4.53 -3.09 -3.59
N SER A 163 5.71 -2.86 -4.13
CA SER A 163 6.49 -3.83 -4.89
C SER A 163 7.75 -4.21 -4.14
N SER A 164 8.23 -5.44 -4.32
CA SER A 164 9.48 -5.93 -3.75
C SER A 164 10.51 -6.23 -4.86
N TRP A 165 11.78 -6.12 -4.50
CA TRP A 165 12.92 -6.47 -5.34
C TRP A 165 14.07 -6.96 -4.48
N ASP A 166 15.16 -7.39 -5.09
CA ASP A 166 16.30 -7.91 -4.35
C ASP A 166 16.86 -6.85 -3.36
N GLY A 167 16.94 -7.25 -2.09
CA GLY A 167 17.32 -6.35 -0.99
C GLY A 167 16.20 -5.46 -0.42
N TYR A 168 14.98 -5.48 -0.99
CA TYR A 168 13.84 -4.70 -0.50
C TYR A 168 12.60 -5.60 -0.33
N PHE A 169 12.48 -6.27 0.82
CA PHE A 169 11.39 -7.22 1.12
C PHE A 169 10.60 -6.86 2.36
N ASN A 170 11.24 -6.31 3.39
CA ASN A 170 10.65 -6.22 4.73
C ASN A 170 9.37 -5.38 4.77
N LEU A 171 9.38 -4.19 4.19
CA LEU A 171 8.20 -3.33 4.17
C LEU A 171 7.10 -3.86 3.24
N PRO A 172 7.41 -4.31 1.98
CA PRO A 172 6.41 -4.98 1.15
C PRO A 172 5.77 -6.22 1.80
N HIS A 173 6.54 -7.06 2.49
CA HIS A 173 5.98 -8.21 3.20
C HIS A 173 5.05 -7.77 4.33
N ARG A 174 5.43 -6.76 5.09
CA ARG A 174 4.57 -6.21 6.13
C ARG A 174 3.30 -5.56 5.57
N LEU A 175 3.38 -4.92 4.39
CA LEU A 175 2.20 -4.46 3.66
C LEU A 175 1.23 -5.61 3.35
N MET A 176 1.75 -6.77 2.96
CA MET A 176 0.95 -7.95 2.67
C MET A 176 0.37 -8.61 3.92
N GLU A 177 1.04 -8.52 5.05
CA GLU A 177 0.54 -8.99 6.35
C GLU A 177 -0.68 -8.20 6.82
N GLY A 178 -0.70 -6.89 6.57
CA GLY A 178 -1.84 -6.01 6.89
C GLY A 178 -3.02 -6.22 5.97
#